data_f585b69166f28e8424ec3882a3632954
#
_entry.id   f585b69166f28e8424ec3882a3632954
#
_cell.length_a   1.000
_cell.length_b   1.000
_cell.length_c   1.000
_cell.angle_alpha   90.00
_cell.angle_beta   90.00
_cell.angle_gamma   90.00
#
_symmetry.space_group_name_H-M   'P 1'
#
loop_
_entity.id
_entity.type
_entity.pdbx_description
1 polymer ?
#
loop_
_entity_poly.entity_id
_entity_poly.type
_entity_poly.pdbx_seq_one_letter_code
_entity_poly.pdbx_strand_id
1 'polypeptide(L)'
;MVIEMIIVGIAGGTGSGKTTFAKALKNAIANDSVIISQDSYYAAHTELSFDERVKINYDHPDAFEDELLVAHLKQLRAGERIEVPVYDFTAYTRSATTVTVDPQLIVIVEGILVLANPKLREQLDLKVFVDTDPDVRVLRRLIRDVEERGRTLSSVHSQYLATVKPMHEAFVEPSKKYADLIVPEGGFNTVALETVAAVLKQYLQDGENR
;
A
#
# COMPACT_ATOMS: atom_id res chain seq x y z
N MET A 1 22.48 -12.55 17.51
CA MET A 1 21.26 -13.15 17.01
C MET A 1 20.55 -12.10 16.17
N VAL A 2 20.14 -12.42 14.96
CA VAL A 2 19.54 -11.46 14.04
C VAL A 2 18.05 -11.42 14.39
N ILE A 3 17.53 -10.26 14.83
CA ILE A 3 16.08 -10.05 14.91
C ILE A 3 15.60 -10.12 13.46
N GLU A 4 14.71 -11.06 13.18
CA GLU A 4 14.19 -11.26 11.83
C GLU A 4 13.21 -10.12 11.51
N MET A 5 13.39 -9.46 10.36
CA MET A 5 12.51 -8.40 9.89
C MET A 5 11.11 -8.94 9.68
N ILE A 6 10.09 -8.23 10.16
CA ILE A 6 8.68 -8.47 9.84
C ILE A 6 8.22 -7.54 8.73
N ILE A 7 7.57 -8.10 7.73
CA ILE A 7 6.91 -7.35 6.66
C ILE A 7 5.39 -7.49 6.81
N VAL A 8 4.72 -6.36 7.06
CA VAL A 8 3.25 -6.27 7.19
C VAL A 8 2.66 -5.76 5.90
N GLY A 9 1.83 -6.54 5.24
CA GLY A 9 1.07 -6.12 4.07
C GLY A 9 -0.29 -5.55 4.47
N ILE A 10 -0.62 -4.33 4.04
CA ILE A 10 -1.91 -3.69 4.28
C ILE A 10 -2.59 -3.41 2.95
N ALA A 11 -3.59 -4.22 2.62
CA ALA A 11 -4.42 -4.04 1.43
C ALA A 11 -5.80 -3.46 1.76
N GLY A 12 -6.50 -3.06 0.72
CA GLY A 12 -7.87 -2.57 0.82
C GLY A 12 -8.21 -1.63 -0.33
N GLY A 13 -9.48 -1.47 -0.62
CA GLY A 13 -9.93 -0.63 -1.74
C GLY A 13 -9.52 0.83 -1.60
N THR A 14 -9.51 1.55 -2.72
CA THR A 14 -9.32 3.01 -2.66
C THR A 14 -10.36 3.64 -1.74
N GLY A 15 -9.95 4.58 -0.88
CA GLY A 15 -10.82 5.20 0.12
C GLY A 15 -11.12 4.35 1.36
N SER A 16 -10.57 3.13 1.49
CA SER A 16 -10.80 2.27 2.67
C SER A 16 -10.15 2.78 3.95
N GLY A 17 -9.15 3.67 3.87
CA GLY A 17 -8.39 4.12 5.02
C GLY A 17 -7.13 3.30 5.32
N LYS A 18 -6.69 2.42 4.39
CA LYS A 18 -5.47 1.62 4.55
C LYS A 18 -4.22 2.45 4.86
N THR A 19 -4.03 3.58 4.16
CA THR A 19 -2.89 4.49 4.40
C THR A 19 -2.98 5.16 5.77
N THR A 20 -4.18 5.52 6.21
CA THR A 20 -4.42 6.06 7.56
C THR A 20 -4.09 5.01 8.61
N PHE A 21 -4.54 3.77 8.41
CA PHE A 21 -4.23 2.64 9.31
C PHE A 21 -2.72 2.35 9.34
N ALA A 22 -2.04 2.32 8.18
CA ALA A 22 -0.60 2.12 8.10
C ALA A 22 0.19 3.20 8.86
N LYS A 23 -0.19 4.47 8.70
CA LYS A 23 0.43 5.60 9.43
C LYS A 23 0.18 5.51 10.93
N ALA A 24 -1.04 5.21 11.35
CA ALA A 24 -1.38 5.03 12.75
C ALA A 24 -0.62 3.85 13.37
N LEU A 25 -0.50 2.73 12.65
CA LEU A 25 0.26 1.56 13.07
C LEU A 25 1.75 1.89 13.24
N LYS A 26 2.37 2.57 12.25
CA LYS A 26 3.75 3.04 12.37
C LYS A 26 3.95 3.89 13.62
N ASN A 27 3.07 4.86 13.86
CA ASN A 27 3.16 5.72 15.05
C ASN A 27 3.02 4.95 16.36
N ALA A 28 2.20 3.90 16.38
CA ALA A 28 1.99 3.06 17.55
C ALA A 28 3.18 2.13 17.85
N ILE A 29 3.96 1.73 16.83
CA ILE A 29 5.11 0.80 17.00
C ILE A 29 6.43 1.53 17.29
N ALA A 30 6.47 2.87 17.16
CA ALA A 30 7.65 3.72 17.32
C ALA A 30 8.71 3.61 16.19
N ASN A 31 9.99 3.87 16.51
CA ASN A 31 11.03 4.24 15.54
C ASN A 31 11.58 3.10 14.67
N ASP A 32 11.23 1.85 14.92
CA ASP A 32 11.82 0.69 14.25
C ASP A 32 11.00 0.23 13.04
N SER A 33 10.26 1.15 12.43
CA SER A 33 9.36 0.82 11.33
C SER A 33 9.39 1.82 10.18
N VAL A 34 9.18 1.33 8.97
CA VAL A 34 9.06 2.12 7.75
C VAL A 34 7.80 1.74 6.98
N ILE A 35 7.20 2.71 6.29
CA ILE A 35 6.10 2.48 5.34
C ILE A 35 6.64 2.57 3.93
N ILE A 36 6.31 1.56 3.11
CA ILE A 36 6.53 1.54 1.67
C ILE A 36 5.16 1.49 1.00
N SER A 37 4.85 2.51 0.20
CA SER A 37 3.61 2.54 -0.57
C SER A 37 3.78 1.82 -1.90
N GLN A 38 2.87 0.90 -2.23
CA GLN A 38 2.82 0.26 -3.55
C GLN A 38 2.66 1.30 -4.66
N ASP A 39 1.97 2.41 -4.39
CA ASP A 39 1.77 3.48 -5.37
C ASP A 39 3.09 4.11 -5.85
N SER A 40 4.19 4.00 -5.10
CA SER A 40 5.53 4.39 -5.54
C SER A 40 6.07 3.53 -6.69
N TYR A 41 5.52 2.33 -6.85
CA TYR A 41 5.97 1.33 -7.83
C TYR A 41 5.11 1.27 -9.09
N TYR A 42 4.26 2.26 -9.36
CA TYR A 42 3.68 2.38 -10.69
C TYR A 42 4.77 2.42 -11.76
N ALA A 43 4.53 1.76 -12.89
CA ALA A 43 5.45 1.77 -14.02
C ALA A 43 5.67 3.20 -14.55
N ALA A 44 6.90 3.51 -14.95
CA ALA A 44 7.27 4.88 -15.33
C ALA A 44 6.66 5.32 -16.67
N HIS A 45 6.50 4.39 -17.63
CA HIS A 45 5.95 4.67 -18.98
C HIS A 45 6.60 5.88 -19.65
N THR A 46 7.91 6.02 -19.54
CA THR A 46 8.67 7.14 -20.09
C THR A 46 8.63 7.21 -21.62
N GLU A 47 8.33 6.10 -22.28
CA GLU A 47 8.15 5.96 -23.72
C GLU A 47 6.82 6.54 -24.24
N LEU A 48 5.84 6.75 -23.33
CA LEU A 48 4.51 7.24 -23.69
C LEU A 48 4.40 8.75 -23.52
N SER A 49 3.60 9.39 -24.38
CA SER A 49 3.20 10.79 -24.21
C SER A 49 2.33 11.00 -22.95
N PHE A 50 2.22 12.22 -22.48
CA PHE A 50 1.34 12.54 -21.35
C PHE A 50 -0.11 12.10 -21.58
N ASP A 51 -0.65 12.35 -22.77
CA ASP A 51 -2.04 12.01 -23.13
C ASP A 51 -2.28 10.49 -23.17
N GLU A 52 -1.25 9.70 -23.46
CA GLU A 52 -1.31 8.24 -23.41
C GLU A 52 -1.24 7.75 -21.96
N ARG A 53 -0.34 8.31 -21.14
CA ARG A 53 -0.21 7.95 -19.72
C ARG A 53 -1.49 8.21 -18.94
N VAL A 54 -2.16 9.33 -19.18
CA VAL A 54 -3.46 9.65 -18.53
C VAL A 54 -4.55 8.59 -18.81
N LYS A 55 -4.43 7.83 -19.91
CA LYS A 55 -5.42 6.82 -20.30
C LYS A 55 -5.13 5.43 -19.72
N ILE A 56 -3.99 5.23 -19.10
CA ILE A 56 -3.62 3.95 -18.48
C ILE A 56 -4.57 3.63 -17.32
N ASN A 57 -4.91 2.35 -17.21
CA ASN A 57 -5.68 1.85 -16.07
C ASN A 57 -4.77 1.59 -14.87
N TYR A 58 -4.57 2.58 -14.03
CA TYR A 58 -3.73 2.50 -12.84
C TYR A 58 -4.30 1.64 -11.69
N ASP A 59 -5.50 1.11 -11.85
CA ASP A 59 -6.09 0.16 -10.90
C ASP A 59 -5.85 -1.32 -11.32
N HIS A 60 -5.28 -1.55 -12.52
CA HIS A 60 -4.92 -2.89 -13.01
C HIS A 60 -3.57 -3.35 -12.45
N PRO A 61 -3.37 -4.66 -12.16
CA PRO A 61 -2.08 -5.18 -11.70
C PRO A 61 -0.89 -4.82 -12.60
N ASP A 62 -1.09 -4.83 -13.92
CA ASP A 62 -0.02 -4.52 -14.89
C ASP A 62 0.47 -3.06 -14.83
N ALA A 63 -0.21 -2.19 -14.08
CA ALA A 63 0.24 -0.82 -13.88
C ALA A 63 1.41 -0.73 -12.87
N PHE A 64 1.72 -1.81 -12.15
CA PHE A 64 2.74 -1.83 -11.11
C PHE A 64 3.97 -2.64 -11.52
N GLU A 65 5.14 -2.18 -11.13
CA GLU A 65 6.38 -2.95 -11.17
C GLU A 65 6.56 -3.75 -9.87
N ASP A 66 5.66 -4.71 -9.62
CA ASP A 66 5.68 -5.53 -8.41
C ASP A 66 6.97 -6.35 -8.27
N GLU A 67 7.63 -6.71 -9.37
CA GLU A 67 8.94 -7.39 -9.35
C GLU A 67 10.02 -6.52 -8.67
N LEU A 68 10.01 -5.21 -8.92
CA LEU A 68 10.92 -4.26 -8.27
C LEU A 68 10.60 -4.17 -6.77
N LEU A 69 9.31 -4.09 -6.40
CA LEU A 69 8.92 -4.06 -5.00
C LEU A 69 9.34 -5.34 -4.27
N VAL A 70 9.13 -6.52 -4.87
CA VAL A 70 9.58 -7.81 -4.32
C VAL A 70 11.11 -7.84 -4.15
N ALA A 71 11.87 -7.35 -5.16
CA ALA A 71 13.31 -7.27 -5.07
C ALA A 71 13.77 -6.38 -3.90
N HIS A 72 13.17 -5.21 -3.74
CA HIS A 72 13.45 -4.29 -2.65
C HIS A 72 13.15 -4.90 -1.27
N LEU A 73 12.04 -5.63 -1.12
CA LEU A 73 11.72 -6.31 0.15
C LEU A 73 12.76 -7.38 0.49
N LYS A 74 13.25 -8.12 -0.50
CA LYS A 74 14.33 -9.10 -0.30
C LYS A 74 15.67 -8.44 0.08
N GLN A 75 16.01 -7.31 -0.54
CA GLN A 75 17.20 -6.54 -0.18
C GLN A 75 17.12 -6.03 1.27
N LEU A 76 15.98 -5.46 1.67
CA LEU A 76 15.79 -5.03 3.07
C LEU A 76 15.95 -6.20 4.05
N ARG A 77 15.40 -7.40 3.75
CA ARG A 77 15.60 -8.60 4.57
C ARG A 77 17.06 -9.05 4.62
N ALA A 78 17.84 -8.79 3.57
CA ALA A 78 19.27 -9.05 3.53
C ALA A 78 20.10 -7.98 4.28
N GLY A 79 19.46 -6.96 4.86
CA GLY A 79 20.14 -5.86 5.55
C GLY A 79 20.67 -4.78 4.60
N GLU A 80 20.22 -4.76 3.36
CA GLU A 80 20.63 -3.80 2.35
C GLU A 80 19.64 -2.64 2.26
N ARG A 81 20.14 -1.42 2.07
CA ARG A 81 19.29 -0.26 1.79
C ARG A 81 18.75 -0.30 0.37
N ILE A 82 17.60 0.33 0.17
CA ILE A 82 16.93 0.40 -1.12
C ILE A 82 16.65 1.85 -1.54
N GLU A 83 16.47 2.05 -2.84
CA GLU A 83 16.07 3.33 -3.42
C GLU A 83 14.63 3.24 -3.91
N VAL A 84 13.67 3.64 -3.06
CA VAL A 84 12.24 3.61 -3.38
C VAL A 84 11.92 4.68 -4.42
N PRO A 85 11.28 4.34 -5.54
CA PRO A 85 10.86 5.32 -6.54
C PRO A 85 9.91 6.36 -5.96
N VAL A 86 9.92 7.55 -6.54
CA VAL A 86 8.91 8.59 -6.27
C VAL A 86 8.02 8.73 -7.50
N TYR A 87 6.73 8.44 -7.33
CA TYR A 87 5.76 8.60 -8.41
C TYR A 87 5.11 9.97 -8.38
N ASP A 88 5.14 10.66 -9.51
CA ASP A 88 4.48 11.96 -9.70
C ASP A 88 3.09 11.75 -10.30
N PHE A 89 2.06 11.89 -9.47
CA PHE A 89 0.66 11.74 -9.87
C PHE A 89 0.17 12.84 -10.81
N THR A 90 0.87 13.96 -10.90
CA THR A 90 0.52 15.06 -11.82
C THR A 90 1.09 14.83 -13.21
N ALA A 91 2.27 14.23 -13.30
CA ALA A 91 2.95 13.88 -14.54
C ALA A 91 2.62 12.45 -15.02
N TYR A 92 1.95 11.65 -14.22
CA TYR A 92 1.65 10.22 -14.48
C TYR A 92 2.91 9.43 -14.85
N THR A 93 4.00 9.63 -14.09
CA THR A 93 5.28 8.94 -14.29
C THR A 93 6.12 8.99 -13.01
N ARG A 94 7.20 8.22 -12.97
CA ARG A 94 8.19 8.34 -11.90
C ARG A 94 9.03 9.59 -12.05
N SER A 95 9.35 10.23 -10.94
CA SER A 95 10.36 11.29 -10.91
C SER A 95 11.76 10.71 -11.07
N ALA A 96 12.73 11.58 -11.37
CA ALA A 96 14.14 11.19 -11.41
C ALA A 96 14.74 10.97 -10.00
N THR A 97 14.02 11.34 -8.94
CA THR A 97 14.47 11.19 -7.56
C THR A 97 13.96 9.90 -6.94
N THR A 98 14.72 9.36 -6.00
CA THR A 98 14.35 8.24 -5.15
C THR A 98 14.37 8.64 -3.69
N VAL A 99 13.82 7.81 -2.83
CA VAL A 99 13.93 7.92 -1.38
C VAL A 99 14.71 6.73 -0.87
N THR A 100 15.86 6.99 -0.26
CA THR A 100 16.65 5.95 0.39
C THR A 100 15.93 5.44 1.63
N VAL A 101 15.77 4.13 1.72
CA VAL A 101 15.19 3.43 2.88
C VAL A 101 16.20 2.45 3.41
N ASP A 102 16.62 2.65 4.67
CA ASP A 102 17.45 1.71 5.39
C ASP A 102 16.60 0.58 5.98
N PRO A 103 17.18 -0.64 6.17
CA PRO A 103 16.49 -1.75 6.82
C PRO A 103 15.95 -1.36 8.19
N GLN A 104 14.70 -1.77 8.45
CA GLN A 104 14.02 -1.58 9.73
C GLN A 104 13.49 -2.92 10.20
N LEU A 105 13.23 -3.06 11.51
CA LEU A 105 12.70 -4.30 12.08
C LEU A 105 11.30 -4.60 11.58
N ILE A 106 10.51 -3.56 11.30
CA ILE A 106 9.16 -3.69 10.75
C ILE A 106 9.05 -2.86 9.46
N VAL A 107 8.66 -3.52 8.38
CA VAL A 107 8.35 -2.90 7.10
C VAL A 107 6.85 -3.02 6.83
N ILE A 108 6.16 -1.90 6.68
CA ILE A 108 4.74 -1.85 6.36
C ILE A 108 4.61 -1.56 4.86
N VAL A 109 4.08 -2.50 4.10
CA VAL A 109 3.78 -2.34 2.67
C VAL A 109 2.28 -2.08 2.52
N GLU A 110 1.89 -0.91 2.01
CA GLU A 110 0.48 -0.61 1.82
C GLU A 110 0.14 -0.34 0.35
N GLY A 111 -1.03 -0.78 -0.08
CA GLY A 111 -1.52 -0.56 -1.44
C GLY A 111 -2.78 -1.33 -1.77
N ILE A 112 -3.40 -1.00 -2.89
CA ILE A 112 -4.67 -1.64 -3.28
C ILE A 112 -4.49 -3.10 -3.72
N LEU A 113 -3.33 -3.46 -4.27
CA LEU A 113 -3.04 -4.78 -4.84
C LEU A 113 -1.98 -5.57 -4.07
N VAL A 114 -1.57 -5.11 -2.89
CA VAL A 114 -0.52 -5.76 -2.08
C VAL A 114 -0.82 -7.24 -1.83
N LEU A 115 -2.08 -7.61 -1.64
CA LEU A 115 -2.49 -9.00 -1.46
C LEU A 115 -2.91 -9.70 -2.77
N ALA A 116 -3.01 -8.99 -3.89
CA ALA A 116 -3.41 -9.59 -5.15
C ALA A 116 -2.27 -10.38 -5.82
N ASN A 117 -1.03 -9.88 -5.73
CA ASN A 117 0.14 -10.52 -6.34
C ASN A 117 0.67 -11.68 -5.47
N PRO A 118 0.77 -12.92 -5.99
CA PRO A 118 1.29 -14.07 -5.23
C PRO A 118 2.73 -13.88 -4.74
N LYS A 119 3.63 -13.37 -5.60
CA LYS A 119 5.04 -13.17 -5.26
C LYS A 119 5.24 -12.13 -4.16
N LEU A 120 4.40 -11.10 -4.16
CA LEU A 120 4.42 -10.09 -3.11
C LEU A 120 3.88 -10.67 -1.80
N ARG A 121 2.77 -11.45 -1.85
CA ARG A 121 2.22 -12.12 -0.66
C ARG A 121 3.23 -13.05 0.03
N GLU A 122 4.10 -13.70 -0.73
CA GLU A 122 5.16 -14.58 -0.19
C GLU A 122 6.20 -13.82 0.64
N GLN A 123 6.31 -12.50 0.46
CA GLN A 123 7.21 -11.67 1.25
C GLN A 123 6.58 -11.18 2.56
N LEU A 124 5.27 -11.34 2.73
CA LEU A 124 4.51 -10.76 3.84
C LEU A 124 4.36 -11.77 4.98
N ASP A 125 4.74 -11.36 6.19
CA ASP A 125 4.61 -12.17 7.41
C ASP A 125 3.23 -11.98 8.05
N LEU A 126 2.66 -10.78 7.96
CA LEU A 126 1.31 -10.45 8.40
C LEU A 126 0.54 -9.75 7.28
N LYS A 127 -0.66 -10.23 6.98
CA LYS A 127 -1.51 -9.73 5.91
C LYS A 127 -2.80 -9.15 6.48
N VAL A 128 -2.98 -7.85 6.31
CA VAL A 128 -4.14 -7.12 6.80
C VAL A 128 -4.96 -6.59 5.63
N PHE A 129 -6.26 -6.82 5.65
CA PHE A 129 -7.18 -6.21 4.69
C PHE A 129 -8.07 -5.19 5.40
N VAL A 130 -8.01 -3.94 4.94
CA VAL A 130 -8.84 -2.85 5.46
C VAL A 130 -10.15 -2.81 4.68
N ASP A 131 -11.21 -3.24 5.36
CA ASP A 131 -12.55 -3.38 4.79
C ASP A 131 -13.44 -2.21 5.22
N THR A 132 -13.96 -1.50 4.25
CA THR A 132 -14.85 -0.34 4.46
C THR A 132 -15.93 -0.39 3.39
N ASP A 133 -17.15 -0.05 3.75
CA ASP A 133 -18.30 -0.09 2.86
C ASP A 133 -18.07 0.70 1.57
N PRO A 134 -18.53 0.20 0.42
CA PRO A 134 -18.25 0.80 -0.89
C PRO A 134 -18.71 2.25 -1.01
N ASP A 135 -19.87 2.62 -0.46
CA ASP A 135 -20.40 3.98 -0.45
C ASP A 135 -19.51 4.95 0.32
N VAL A 136 -19.03 4.55 1.50
CA VAL A 136 -18.08 5.33 2.32
C VAL A 136 -16.76 5.51 1.57
N ARG A 137 -16.24 4.45 0.93
CA ARG A 137 -15.01 4.51 0.15
C ARG A 137 -15.11 5.46 -1.04
N VAL A 138 -16.23 5.42 -1.75
CA VAL A 138 -16.49 6.31 -2.89
C VAL A 138 -16.52 7.76 -2.45
N LEU A 139 -17.24 8.08 -1.39
CA LEU A 139 -17.32 9.45 -0.84
C LEU A 139 -15.94 9.96 -0.41
N ARG A 140 -15.18 9.16 0.34
CA ARG A 140 -13.82 9.52 0.76
C ARG A 140 -12.88 9.75 -0.43
N ARG A 141 -12.92 8.88 -1.44
CA ARG A 141 -12.14 9.05 -2.66
C ARG A 141 -12.51 10.34 -3.39
N LEU A 142 -13.80 10.62 -3.52
CA LEU A 142 -14.31 11.77 -4.24
C LEU A 142 -13.84 13.07 -3.58
N ILE A 143 -13.99 13.20 -2.26
CA ILE A 143 -13.52 14.35 -1.49
C ILE A 143 -12.00 14.52 -1.71
N ARG A 144 -11.21 13.50 -1.45
CA ARG A 144 -9.75 13.54 -1.61
C ARG A 144 -9.34 13.96 -3.02
N ASP A 145 -9.90 13.32 -4.06
CA ASP A 145 -9.46 13.54 -5.44
C ASP A 145 -9.87 14.94 -5.94
N VAL A 146 -10.97 15.51 -5.43
CA VAL A 146 -11.39 16.88 -5.76
C VAL A 146 -10.58 17.90 -4.96
N GLU A 147 -10.47 17.75 -3.64
CA GLU A 147 -9.87 18.77 -2.76
C GLU A 147 -8.33 18.74 -2.77
N GLU A 148 -7.73 17.53 -2.77
CA GLU A 148 -6.27 17.39 -2.64
C GLU A 148 -5.56 17.20 -3.98
N ARG A 149 -6.26 16.66 -5.01
CA ARG A 149 -5.65 16.35 -6.31
C ARG A 149 -6.16 17.23 -7.46
N GLY A 150 -7.03 18.21 -7.15
CA GLY A 150 -7.53 19.19 -8.10
C GLY A 150 -8.37 18.61 -9.25
N ARG A 151 -8.94 17.41 -9.07
CA ARG A 151 -9.76 16.75 -10.10
C ARG A 151 -11.19 17.26 -10.10
N THR A 152 -11.85 17.17 -11.23
CA THR A 152 -13.29 17.47 -11.30
C THR A 152 -14.13 16.28 -10.85
N LEU A 153 -15.30 16.55 -10.25
CA LEU A 153 -16.26 15.53 -9.87
C LEU A 153 -16.60 14.58 -11.04
N SER A 154 -16.83 15.12 -12.22
CA SER A 154 -17.13 14.34 -13.43
C SER A 154 -15.98 13.40 -13.79
N SER A 155 -14.73 13.86 -13.70
CA SER A 155 -13.54 13.04 -13.97
C SER A 155 -13.41 11.88 -12.97
N VAL A 156 -13.61 12.14 -11.68
CA VAL A 156 -13.55 11.10 -10.64
C VAL A 156 -14.67 10.07 -10.84
N HIS A 157 -15.90 10.53 -11.09
CA HIS A 157 -17.04 9.67 -11.33
C HIS A 157 -16.83 8.76 -12.56
N SER A 158 -16.42 9.34 -13.70
CA SER A 158 -16.19 8.58 -14.94
C SER A 158 -15.10 7.52 -14.75
N GLN A 159 -13.97 7.87 -14.14
CA GLN A 159 -12.91 6.92 -13.84
C GLN A 159 -13.37 5.82 -12.88
N TYR A 160 -14.15 6.18 -11.85
CA TYR A 160 -14.61 5.20 -10.87
C TYR A 160 -15.41 4.08 -11.54
N LEU A 161 -16.31 4.43 -12.45
CA LEU A 161 -17.13 3.44 -13.17
C LEU A 161 -16.35 2.71 -14.26
N ALA A 162 -15.43 3.39 -14.94
CA ALA A 162 -14.68 2.81 -16.05
C ALA A 162 -13.57 1.85 -15.61
N THR A 163 -12.83 2.16 -14.53
CA THR A 163 -11.66 1.39 -14.13
C THR A 163 -11.69 0.97 -12.66
N VAL A 164 -11.91 1.90 -11.74
CA VAL A 164 -11.72 1.64 -10.29
C VAL A 164 -12.63 0.53 -9.78
N LYS A 165 -13.94 0.64 -10.04
CA LYS A 165 -14.91 -0.37 -9.59
C LYS A 165 -14.66 -1.73 -10.24
N PRO A 166 -14.54 -1.86 -11.59
CA PRO A 166 -14.24 -3.14 -12.22
C PRO A 166 -12.94 -3.79 -11.70
N MET A 167 -11.88 -3.01 -11.52
CA MET A 167 -10.60 -3.55 -11.02
C MET A 167 -10.68 -3.93 -9.54
N HIS A 168 -11.43 -3.17 -8.75
CA HIS A 168 -11.69 -3.55 -7.35
C HIS A 168 -12.39 -4.91 -7.27
N GLU A 169 -13.44 -5.12 -8.06
CA GLU A 169 -14.20 -6.36 -8.09
C GLU A 169 -13.37 -7.54 -8.64
N ALA A 170 -12.50 -7.27 -9.60
CA ALA A 170 -11.67 -8.31 -10.23
C ALA A 170 -10.44 -8.71 -9.40
N PHE A 171 -9.79 -7.77 -8.72
CA PHE A 171 -8.47 -8.01 -8.11
C PHE A 171 -8.41 -7.69 -6.61
N VAL A 172 -8.98 -6.55 -6.18
CA VAL A 172 -8.84 -6.09 -4.80
C VAL A 172 -9.72 -6.92 -3.86
N GLU A 173 -11.03 -6.95 -4.10
CA GLU A 173 -11.98 -7.68 -3.26
C GLU A 173 -11.66 -9.19 -3.16
N PRO A 174 -11.34 -9.89 -4.27
CA PRO A 174 -10.96 -11.30 -4.18
C PRO A 174 -9.67 -11.55 -3.39
N SER A 175 -8.79 -10.56 -3.25
CA SER A 175 -7.55 -10.68 -2.48
C SER A 175 -7.77 -10.73 -0.96
N LYS A 176 -8.90 -10.26 -0.49
CA LYS A 176 -9.33 -10.28 0.92
C LYS A 176 -9.25 -11.68 1.55
N LYS A 177 -9.49 -12.74 0.78
CA LYS A 177 -9.37 -14.14 1.24
C LYS A 177 -7.96 -14.55 1.68
N TYR A 178 -6.95 -13.78 1.31
CA TYR A 178 -5.55 -14.04 1.68
C TYR A 178 -5.11 -13.28 2.93
N ALA A 179 -5.98 -12.42 3.48
CA ALA A 179 -5.69 -11.68 4.70
C ALA A 179 -5.72 -12.59 5.93
N ASP A 180 -4.76 -12.40 6.83
CA ASP A 180 -4.75 -13.00 8.15
C ASP A 180 -5.73 -12.26 9.09
N LEU A 181 -5.90 -10.94 8.87
CA LEU A 181 -6.81 -10.07 9.61
C LEU A 181 -7.62 -9.17 8.66
N ILE A 182 -8.92 -9.04 8.94
CA ILE A 182 -9.81 -8.08 8.28
C ILE A 182 -10.15 -6.99 9.29
N VAL A 183 -9.82 -5.75 8.95
CA VAL A 183 -10.04 -4.57 9.80
C VAL A 183 -11.18 -3.75 9.21
N PRO A 184 -12.36 -3.75 9.84
CA PRO A 184 -13.46 -2.90 9.42
C PRO A 184 -13.18 -1.42 9.71
N GLU A 185 -13.76 -0.53 8.91
CA GLU A 185 -13.72 0.94 9.06
C GLU A 185 -12.33 1.61 8.95
N GLY A 186 -11.29 0.86 8.69
CA GLY A 186 -9.95 1.38 8.41
C GLY A 186 -9.26 2.01 9.61
N GLY A 187 -8.60 3.15 9.39
CA GLY A 187 -7.77 3.82 10.39
C GLY A 187 -8.51 4.38 11.62
N PHE A 188 -9.82 4.32 11.62
CA PHE A 188 -10.65 4.73 12.76
C PHE A 188 -10.95 3.58 13.74
N ASN A 189 -10.63 2.35 13.38
CA ASN A 189 -10.77 1.19 14.26
C ASN A 189 -9.58 1.10 15.21
N THR A 190 -9.68 1.82 16.33
CA THR A 190 -8.61 1.89 17.34
C THR A 190 -8.33 0.53 17.98
N VAL A 191 -9.36 -0.29 18.21
CA VAL A 191 -9.20 -1.63 18.81
C VAL A 191 -8.39 -2.55 17.88
N ALA A 192 -8.70 -2.58 16.59
CA ALA A 192 -7.92 -3.34 15.62
C ALA A 192 -6.47 -2.83 15.52
N LEU A 193 -6.29 -1.51 15.51
CA LEU A 193 -4.97 -0.88 15.50
C LEU A 193 -4.13 -1.29 16.72
N GLU A 194 -4.69 -1.15 17.92
CA GLU A 194 -4.02 -1.51 19.16
C GLU A 194 -3.68 -3.01 19.22
N THR A 195 -4.57 -3.86 18.72
CA THR A 195 -4.36 -5.32 18.65
C THR A 195 -3.18 -5.66 17.74
N VAL A 196 -3.14 -5.10 16.53
CA VAL A 196 -2.04 -5.33 15.59
C VAL A 196 -0.72 -4.76 16.14
N ALA A 197 -0.77 -3.55 16.70
CA ALA A 197 0.40 -2.92 17.32
C ALA A 197 0.95 -3.73 18.50
N ALA A 198 0.08 -4.30 19.34
CA ALA A 198 0.49 -5.14 20.47
C ALA A 198 1.22 -6.40 20.01
N VAL A 199 0.71 -7.08 18.98
CA VAL A 199 1.37 -8.26 18.38
C VAL A 199 2.76 -7.91 17.85
N LEU A 200 2.88 -6.80 17.12
CA LEU A 200 4.18 -6.37 16.57
C LEU A 200 5.16 -5.94 17.66
N LYS A 201 4.70 -5.25 18.71
CA LYS A 201 5.54 -4.91 19.88
C LYS A 201 6.03 -6.14 20.62
N GLN A 202 5.17 -7.13 20.81
CA GLN A 202 5.57 -8.38 21.45
C GLN A 202 6.68 -9.08 20.64
N TYR A 203 6.56 -9.07 19.33
CA TYR A 203 7.58 -9.63 18.45
C TYR A 203 8.94 -8.93 18.59
N LEU A 204 8.95 -7.59 18.66
CA LEU A 204 10.18 -6.80 18.89
C LEU A 204 10.84 -7.17 20.24
N GLN A 205 10.04 -7.26 21.32
CA GLN A 205 10.52 -7.62 22.66
C GLN A 205 11.09 -9.04 22.73
N ASP A 206 10.43 -10.00 22.07
CA ASP A 206 10.90 -11.39 22.03
C ASP A 206 12.21 -11.51 21.23
N GLY A 207 12.42 -10.65 20.25
CA GLY A 207 13.66 -10.55 19.50
C GLY A 207 14.85 -9.99 20.32
N GLU A 208 14.60 -9.01 21.20
CA GLU A 208 15.62 -8.43 22.09
C GLU A 208 16.03 -9.39 23.21
N ASN A 209 15.15 -10.28 23.65
CA ASN A 209 15.36 -11.20 24.77
C ASN A 209 15.94 -12.57 24.35
N ARG A 210 16.16 -12.80 23.07
CA ARG A 210 16.77 -14.03 22.52
C ARG A 210 18.20 -13.78 22.12
#